data_5b5e26803d55457ed820c88064023882
#
_entry.id   5b5e26803d55457ed820c88064023882
#
_cell.length_a   1.000
_cell.length_b   1.000
_cell.length_c   1.000
_cell.angle_alpha   90.00
_cell.angle_beta   90.00
_cell.angle_gamma   90.00
#
_symmetry.space_group_name_H-M   'P 1'
#
loop_
_entity.id
_entity.type
_entity.pdbx_description
1 polymer ?
#
loop_
_entity_poly.entity_id
_entity_poly.type
_entity_poly.pdbx_seq_one_letter_code
_entity_poly.pdbx_strand_id
1 'polypeptide(L)'
;DGFGIFKDKEKQRLIRRLAEEKGIIVLTDSDSAGFLIRNFLTSSISKDKITHVYIPDVFGKEKRKTEAGKEGKLGVEGMTEETLFEAFRKAGVVGEITEEKRRMITNVDLYEYGLSGRPNSQAKRKELLKRLALPERLSTSSLVKILNTFVTYEEFINCVKAIEQCE
;
A
#
# COMPACT_ATOMS: atom_id res chain seq x y z
N ASP A 1 0.68 3.98 -11.52
CA ASP A 1 -0.41 4.66 -12.21
C ASP A 1 -1.64 4.77 -11.28
N GLY A 2 -1.91 5.99 -10.76
CA GLY A 2 -3.02 6.25 -9.84
C GLY A 2 -4.40 5.99 -10.46
N PHE A 3 -4.53 6.20 -11.76
CA PHE A 3 -5.79 5.96 -12.48
C PHE A 3 -6.17 4.48 -12.62
N GLY A 4 -5.23 3.56 -12.41
CA GLY A 4 -5.51 2.12 -12.38
C GLY A 4 -6.55 1.74 -11.33
N ILE A 5 -6.70 2.53 -10.25
CA ILE A 5 -7.67 2.27 -9.19
C ILE A 5 -9.12 2.27 -9.67
N PHE A 6 -9.45 3.04 -10.70
CA PHE A 6 -10.84 3.13 -11.20
C PHE A 6 -11.31 1.86 -11.92
N LYS A 7 -10.38 1.06 -12.45
CA LYS A 7 -10.68 -0.13 -13.27
C LYS A 7 -10.36 -1.44 -12.58
N ASP A 8 -9.40 -1.44 -11.64
CA ASP A 8 -8.91 -2.66 -10.98
C ASP A 8 -9.73 -2.97 -9.72
N LYS A 9 -10.73 -3.82 -9.88
CA LYS A 9 -11.63 -4.22 -8.80
C LYS A 9 -10.91 -4.99 -7.67
N GLU A 10 -9.83 -5.71 -7.98
CA GLU A 10 -9.06 -6.44 -6.97
C GLU A 10 -8.30 -5.47 -6.08
N LYS A 11 -7.66 -4.45 -6.67
CA LYS A 11 -7.02 -3.38 -5.89
C LYS A 11 -8.02 -2.60 -5.04
N GLN A 12 -9.20 -2.30 -5.59
CA GLN A 12 -10.25 -1.62 -4.83
C GLN A 12 -10.67 -2.44 -3.59
N ARG A 13 -10.87 -3.75 -3.73
CA ARG A 13 -11.21 -4.64 -2.60
C ARG A 13 -10.10 -4.67 -1.55
N LEU A 14 -8.84 -4.78 -2.01
CA LEU A 14 -7.68 -4.77 -1.12
C LEU A 14 -7.58 -3.46 -0.34
N ILE A 15 -7.70 -2.32 -1.03
CA ILE A 15 -7.63 -1.01 -0.37
C ILE A 15 -8.75 -0.83 0.65
N ARG A 16 -9.98 -1.23 0.33
CA ARG A 16 -11.11 -1.18 1.28
C ARG A 16 -10.84 -2.02 2.51
N ARG A 17 -10.37 -3.25 2.33
CA ARG A 17 -10.05 -4.13 3.45
C ARG A 17 -8.96 -3.54 4.34
N LEU A 18 -7.87 -3.04 3.75
CA LEU A 18 -6.80 -2.38 4.51
C LEU A 18 -7.32 -1.15 5.26
N ALA A 19 -8.20 -0.38 4.62
CA ALA A 19 -8.82 0.78 5.25
C ALA A 19 -9.66 0.38 6.47
N GLU A 20 -10.47 -0.66 6.36
CA GLU A 20 -11.31 -1.15 7.47
C GLU A 20 -10.47 -1.68 8.64
N GLU A 21 -9.40 -2.43 8.36
CA GLU A 21 -8.57 -3.06 9.39
C GLU A 21 -7.60 -2.08 10.07
N LYS A 22 -7.00 -1.16 9.32
CA LYS A 22 -5.89 -0.29 9.81
C LYS A 22 -6.11 1.20 9.56
N GLY A 23 -7.12 1.56 8.78
CA GLY A 23 -7.18 2.88 8.19
C GLY A 23 -6.20 3.04 7.02
N ILE A 24 -6.39 4.06 6.22
CA ILE A 24 -5.47 4.42 5.13
C ILE A 24 -5.14 5.89 5.14
N ILE A 25 -3.95 6.21 4.67
CA ILE A 25 -3.51 7.57 4.41
C ILE A 25 -3.49 7.77 2.90
N VAL A 26 -4.14 8.82 2.43
CA VAL A 26 -4.17 9.16 1.00
C VAL A 26 -3.34 10.41 0.76
N LEU A 27 -2.24 10.22 0.05
CA LEU A 27 -1.35 11.26 -0.43
C LEU A 27 -1.35 11.24 -1.96
N THR A 28 -1.73 12.33 -2.58
CA THR A 28 -1.74 12.52 -4.04
C THR A 28 -1.23 13.90 -4.39
N ASP A 29 -0.92 14.10 -5.65
CA ASP A 29 -0.64 15.44 -6.18
C ASP A 29 -1.82 16.38 -5.92
N SER A 30 -1.53 17.67 -5.78
CA SER A 30 -2.54 18.73 -5.59
C SER A 30 -3.08 19.23 -6.94
N ASP A 31 -3.48 18.29 -7.81
CA ASP A 31 -4.04 18.55 -9.12
C ASP A 31 -5.42 17.89 -9.29
N SER A 32 -6.07 18.16 -10.40
CA SER A 32 -7.40 17.61 -10.72
C SER A 32 -7.43 16.08 -10.69
N ALA A 33 -6.35 15.42 -11.10
CA ALA A 33 -6.24 13.96 -11.10
C ALA A 33 -6.16 13.39 -9.67
N GLY A 34 -5.36 14.00 -8.82
CA GLY A 34 -5.26 13.66 -7.41
C GLY A 34 -6.61 13.82 -6.67
N PHE A 35 -7.33 14.89 -6.93
CA PHE A 35 -8.67 15.09 -6.34
C PHE A 35 -9.70 14.07 -6.83
N LEU A 36 -9.66 13.63 -8.09
CA LEU A 36 -10.52 12.54 -8.57
C LEU A 36 -10.26 11.23 -7.83
N ILE A 37 -8.99 10.88 -7.61
CA ILE A 37 -8.61 9.68 -6.85
C ILE A 37 -9.12 9.78 -5.41
N ARG A 38 -8.93 10.92 -4.74
CA ARG A 38 -9.42 11.17 -3.38
C ARG A 38 -10.93 11.01 -3.27
N ASN A 39 -11.68 11.64 -4.17
CA ASN A 39 -13.14 11.56 -4.21
C ASN A 39 -13.61 10.11 -4.40
N PHE A 40 -12.96 9.37 -5.28
CA PHE A 40 -13.29 7.97 -5.51
C PHE A 40 -13.08 7.12 -4.25
N LEU A 41 -11.94 7.27 -3.58
CA LEU A 41 -11.67 6.55 -2.33
C LEU A 41 -12.65 6.94 -1.22
N THR A 42 -12.91 8.24 -1.04
CA THR A 42 -13.86 8.75 -0.04
C THR A 42 -15.29 8.26 -0.28
N SER A 43 -15.69 8.03 -1.53
CA SER A 43 -17.02 7.50 -1.85
C SER A 43 -17.18 6.00 -1.51
N SER A 44 -16.09 5.28 -1.31
CA SER A 44 -16.07 3.83 -1.14
C SER A 44 -15.51 3.33 0.20
N ILE A 45 -15.00 4.23 1.02
CA ILE A 45 -14.37 3.94 2.33
C ILE A 45 -14.95 4.90 3.36
N SER A 46 -15.23 4.41 4.56
CA SER A 46 -15.73 5.22 5.68
C SER A 46 -14.78 6.36 6.04
N LYS A 47 -15.32 7.54 6.31
CA LYS A 47 -14.52 8.75 6.54
C LYS A 47 -13.56 8.65 7.74
N ASP A 48 -13.94 7.89 8.75
CA ASP A 48 -13.12 7.61 9.95
C ASP A 48 -11.93 6.67 9.67
N LYS A 49 -11.93 6.02 8.50
CA LYS A 49 -10.88 5.08 8.07
C LYS A 49 -9.92 5.67 7.03
N ILE A 50 -10.13 6.92 6.64
CA ILE A 50 -9.33 7.56 5.60
C ILE A 50 -8.79 8.90 6.09
N THR A 51 -7.47 9.04 6.08
CA THR A 51 -6.79 10.30 6.39
C THR A 51 -6.22 10.90 5.11
N HIS A 52 -6.61 12.12 4.81
CA HIS A 52 -6.10 12.85 3.65
C HIS A 52 -4.90 13.71 4.04
N VAL A 53 -3.75 13.47 3.42
CA VAL A 53 -2.56 14.32 3.51
C VAL A 53 -2.47 15.17 2.26
N TYR A 54 -2.39 16.48 2.43
CA TYR A 54 -2.28 17.45 1.35
C TYR A 54 -0.90 18.07 1.33
N ILE A 55 -0.25 18.02 0.16
CA ILE A 55 0.98 18.77 -0.09
C ILE A 55 0.66 20.21 -0.46
N PRO A 56 1.54 21.17 -0.13
CA PRO A 56 1.35 22.56 -0.56
C PRO A 56 1.50 22.68 -2.08
N ASP A 57 0.87 23.71 -2.64
CA ASP A 57 1.08 24.10 -4.03
C ASP A 57 2.46 24.74 -4.20
N VAL A 58 3.41 23.96 -4.68
CA VAL A 58 4.75 24.43 -5.04
C VAL A 58 4.84 24.48 -6.56
N PHE A 59 5.07 25.66 -7.10
CA PHE A 59 5.26 25.84 -8.54
C PHE A 59 6.68 25.48 -8.93
N GLY A 60 6.82 24.70 -10.00
CA GLY A 60 8.11 24.28 -10.48
C GLY A 60 8.03 23.14 -11.49
N LYS A 61 9.20 22.70 -11.92
CA LYS A 61 9.36 21.61 -12.87
C LYS A 61 10.06 20.45 -12.15
N GLU A 62 9.48 19.26 -12.21
CA GLU A 62 10.13 18.05 -11.70
C GLU A 62 11.40 17.74 -12.51
N LYS A 63 12.47 17.34 -11.82
CA LYS A 63 13.78 17.06 -12.44
C LYS A 63 13.73 16.01 -13.57
N ARG A 64 12.74 15.11 -13.51
CA ARG A 64 12.58 14.03 -14.50
C ARG A 64 11.73 14.39 -15.71
N LYS A 65 10.96 15.47 -15.66
CA LYS A 65 10.04 15.86 -16.73
C LYS A 65 10.68 16.89 -17.65
N THR A 66 10.51 16.71 -18.95
CA THR A 66 10.96 17.68 -19.98
C THR A 66 10.13 18.97 -19.91
N GLU A 67 8.85 18.86 -19.50
CA GLU A 67 7.92 19.98 -19.36
C GLU A 67 7.27 19.99 -17.97
N ALA A 68 6.84 21.18 -17.51
CA ALA A 68 6.03 21.28 -16.30
C ALA A 68 4.69 20.57 -16.49
N GLY A 69 4.08 20.05 -15.40
CA GLY A 69 2.74 19.53 -15.44
C GLY A 69 1.72 20.58 -15.92
N LYS A 70 0.53 20.17 -16.36
CA LYS A 70 -0.51 21.06 -16.90
C LYS A 70 -0.82 22.26 -16.03
N GLU A 71 -0.71 22.13 -14.72
CA GLU A 71 -0.96 23.20 -13.74
C GLU A 71 0.33 23.88 -13.25
N GLY A 72 1.51 23.52 -13.79
CA GLY A 72 2.81 24.09 -13.40
C GLY A 72 3.24 23.78 -11.95
N LYS A 73 2.53 22.88 -11.27
CA LYS A 73 2.80 22.48 -9.89
C LYS A 73 3.72 21.27 -9.81
N LEU A 74 4.54 21.21 -8.75
CA LEU A 74 5.29 20.01 -8.40
C LEU A 74 4.34 18.98 -7.80
N GLY A 75 4.44 17.74 -8.29
CA GLY A 75 3.79 16.59 -7.66
C GLY A 75 4.51 16.12 -6.39
N VAL A 76 3.97 15.08 -5.75
CA VAL A 76 4.56 14.46 -4.54
C VAL A 76 6.03 14.07 -4.74
N GLU A 77 6.38 13.60 -5.94
CA GLU A 77 7.77 13.21 -6.27
C GLU A 77 8.76 14.38 -6.28
N GLY A 78 8.27 15.61 -6.43
CA GLY A 78 9.08 16.83 -6.42
C GLY A 78 9.20 17.50 -5.06
N MET A 79 8.52 17.00 -4.03
CA MET A 79 8.55 17.56 -2.69
C MET A 79 9.81 17.13 -1.92
N THR A 80 10.29 18.00 -1.03
CA THR A 80 11.36 17.64 -0.09
C THR A 80 10.81 16.82 1.06
N GLU A 81 11.71 16.09 1.76
CA GLU A 81 11.34 15.30 2.93
C GLU A 81 10.68 16.18 4.02
N GLU A 82 11.20 17.38 4.25
CA GLU A 82 10.67 18.31 5.24
C GLU A 82 9.23 18.73 4.87
N THR A 83 8.99 19.01 3.59
CA THR A 83 7.64 19.39 3.10
C THR A 83 6.65 18.24 3.30
N LEU A 84 7.07 17.02 2.99
CA LEU A 84 6.23 15.83 3.22
C LEU A 84 5.99 15.59 4.71
N PHE A 85 7.04 15.66 5.53
CA PHE A 85 6.91 15.50 6.98
C PHE A 85 5.92 16.50 7.59
N GLU A 86 6.00 17.77 7.21
CA GLU A 86 5.06 18.80 7.64
C GLU A 86 3.63 18.54 7.18
N ALA A 87 3.46 18.00 5.97
CA ALA A 87 2.15 17.63 5.47
C ALA A 87 1.52 16.48 6.30
N PHE A 88 2.31 15.47 6.64
CA PHE A 88 1.89 14.36 7.52
C PHE A 88 1.59 14.86 8.95
N ARG A 89 2.43 15.74 9.48
CA ARG A 89 2.23 16.33 10.81
C ARG A 89 0.93 17.13 10.88
N LYS A 90 0.65 17.96 9.87
CA LYS A 90 -0.60 18.73 9.78
C LYS A 90 -1.85 17.85 9.67
N ALA A 91 -1.71 16.67 9.05
CA ALA A 91 -2.80 15.69 8.96
C ALA A 91 -2.96 14.85 10.24
N GLY A 92 -2.16 15.10 11.29
CA GLY A 92 -2.22 14.34 12.54
C GLY A 92 -1.71 12.90 12.43
N VAL A 93 -0.94 12.59 11.37
CA VAL A 93 -0.45 11.21 11.09
C VAL A 93 0.87 10.95 11.80
N VAL A 94 1.65 11.98 12.09
CA VAL A 94 2.92 11.85 12.82
C VAL A 94 2.62 11.86 14.31
N GLY A 95 2.45 10.65 14.86
CA GLY A 95 2.55 10.38 16.30
C GLY A 95 3.93 9.81 16.62
N GLU A 96 4.23 9.60 17.89
CA GLU A 96 5.42 8.85 18.28
C GLU A 96 5.37 7.49 17.59
N ILE A 97 6.38 7.20 16.76
CA ILE A 97 6.59 5.86 16.21
C ILE A 97 7.06 5.01 17.40
N THR A 98 6.13 4.44 18.12
CA THR A 98 6.45 3.28 18.95
C THR A 98 6.78 2.18 17.94
N GLU A 99 8.06 2.03 17.63
CA GLU A 99 8.58 0.82 17.01
C GLU A 99 8.35 -0.32 18.02
N GLU A 100 7.17 -0.89 18.03
CA GLU A 100 7.05 -2.26 18.46
C GLU A 100 8.01 -3.03 17.54
N LYS A 101 9.04 -3.66 18.11
CA LYS A 101 10.01 -4.53 17.43
C LYS A 101 9.28 -5.79 16.92
N ARG A 102 8.37 -5.58 15.98
CA ARG A 102 7.60 -6.65 15.34
C ARG A 102 8.52 -7.37 14.36
N ARG A 103 8.64 -8.70 14.50
CA ARG A 103 9.36 -9.50 13.51
C ARG A 103 8.68 -9.32 12.15
N MET A 104 9.40 -8.77 11.19
CA MET A 104 8.93 -8.58 9.83
C MET A 104 9.07 -9.87 9.01
N ILE A 105 8.07 -10.13 8.18
CA ILE A 105 8.13 -11.18 7.16
C ILE A 105 9.08 -10.70 6.06
N THR A 106 10.01 -11.57 5.63
CA THR A 106 11.04 -11.27 4.64
C THR A 106 10.94 -12.18 3.41
N ASN A 107 11.70 -11.87 2.36
CA ASN A 107 11.82 -12.78 1.22
C ASN A 107 12.50 -14.12 1.60
N VAL A 108 13.32 -14.14 2.64
CA VAL A 108 13.94 -15.35 3.16
C VAL A 108 12.87 -16.25 3.76
N ASP A 109 11.96 -15.72 4.55
CA ASP A 109 10.83 -16.45 5.10
C ASP A 109 9.97 -17.06 3.97
N LEU A 110 9.68 -16.30 2.91
CA LEU A 110 8.94 -16.86 1.76
C LEU A 110 9.67 -18.02 1.09
N TYR A 111 10.99 -17.98 1.03
CA TYR A 111 11.80 -19.06 0.49
C TYR A 111 11.81 -20.29 1.41
N GLU A 112 12.03 -20.10 2.70
CA GLU A 112 12.06 -21.17 3.71
C GLU A 112 10.75 -21.95 3.75
N TYR A 113 9.61 -21.24 3.69
CA TYR A 113 8.28 -21.86 3.68
C TYR A 113 7.79 -22.28 2.28
N GLY A 114 8.69 -22.33 1.29
CA GLY A 114 8.36 -22.83 -0.05
C GLY A 114 7.42 -21.94 -0.86
N LEU A 115 7.25 -20.68 -0.46
CA LEU A 115 6.44 -19.69 -1.18
C LEU A 115 7.23 -18.96 -2.28
N SER A 116 8.54 -19.19 -2.41
CA SER A 116 9.38 -18.68 -3.49
C SER A 116 10.51 -19.65 -3.82
N GLY A 117 11.04 -19.60 -5.04
CA GLY A 117 12.23 -20.32 -5.47
C GLY A 117 12.13 -21.84 -5.54
N ARG A 118 10.97 -22.45 -5.40
CA ARG A 118 10.73 -23.90 -5.51
C ARG A 118 9.67 -24.22 -6.58
N PRO A 119 9.65 -25.45 -7.15
CA PRO A 119 8.72 -25.82 -8.23
C PRO A 119 7.24 -25.51 -7.92
N ASN A 120 6.77 -25.82 -6.71
CA ASN A 120 5.37 -25.61 -6.30
C ASN A 120 5.09 -24.26 -5.64
N SER A 121 6.06 -23.35 -5.59
CA SER A 121 5.91 -22.08 -4.86
C SER A 121 4.82 -21.17 -5.40
N GLN A 122 4.52 -21.26 -6.68
CA GLN A 122 3.42 -20.47 -7.28
C GLN A 122 2.06 -20.97 -6.79
N ALA A 123 1.84 -22.27 -6.73
CA ALA A 123 0.61 -22.87 -6.23
C ALA A 123 0.41 -22.55 -4.73
N LYS A 124 1.46 -22.73 -3.92
CA LYS A 124 1.42 -22.37 -2.49
C LYS A 124 1.13 -20.87 -2.26
N ARG A 125 1.74 -19.97 -3.04
CA ARG A 125 1.41 -18.55 -2.96
C ARG A 125 -0.05 -18.26 -3.31
N LYS A 126 -0.56 -18.91 -4.35
CA LYS A 126 -1.96 -18.73 -4.77
C LYS A 126 -2.92 -19.14 -3.64
N GLU A 127 -2.66 -20.26 -2.98
CA GLU A 127 -3.47 -20.72 -1.86
C GLU A 127 -3.37 -19.76 -0.65
N LEU A 128 -2.16 -19.27 -0.32
CA LEU A 128 -1.96 -18.26 0.72
C LEU A 128 -2.75 -16.98 0.42
N LEU A 129 -2.65 -16.48 -0.80
CA LEU A 129 -3.36 -15.28 -1.23
C LEU A 129 -4.87 -15.47 -1.15
N LYS A 130 -5.37 -16.63 -1.54
CA LYS A 130 -6.80 -16.96 -1.44
C LYS A 130 -7.28 -17.00 0.02
N ARG A 131 -6.55 -17.65 0.92
CA ARG A 131 -6.88 -17.70 2.36
C ARG A 131 -6.88 -16.33 3.01
N LEU A 132 -5.93 -15.49 2.62
CA LEU A 132 -5.85 -14.10 3.08
C LEU A 132 -6.79 -13.14 2.34
N ALA A 133 -7.60 -13.64 1.40
CA ALA A 133 -8.46 -12.85 0.51
C ALA A 133 -7.70 -11.70 -0.18
N LEU A 134 -6.50 -12.00 -0.69
CA LEU A 134 -5.63 -11.08 -1.41
C LEU A 134 -5.67 -11.35 -2.92
N PRO A 135 -5.35 -10.35 -3.77
CA PRO A 135 -5.26 -10.53 -5.21
C PRO A 135 -4.24 -11.60 -5.61
N GLU A 136 -4.63 -12.53 -6.48
CA GLU A 136 -3.78 -13.66 -6.89
C GLU A 136 -2.53 -13.23 -7.69
N ARG A 137 -2.54 -12.03 -8.30
CA ARG A 137 -1.48 -11.52 -9.17
C ARG A 137 -0.45 -10.63 -8.45
N LEU A 138 -0.27 -10.80 -7.16
CA LEU A 138 0.76 -10.06 -6.43
C LEU A 138 2.16 -10.61 -6.74
N SER A 139 3.11 -9.71 -7.03
CA SER A 139 4.53 -10.06 -7.08
C SER A 139 5.03 -10.44 -5.69
N THR A 140 6.11 -11.21 -5.61
CA THR A 140 6.71 -11.64 -4.32
C THR A 140 7.06 -10.44 -3.43
N SER A 141 7.63 -9.39 -4.02
CA SER A 141 7.98 -8.17 -3.29
C SER A 141 6.75 -7.39 -2.80
N SER A 142 5.69 -7.35 -3.61
CA SER A 142 4.41 -6.75 -3.20
C SER A 142 3.74 -7.58 -2.12
N LEU A 143 3.82 -8.90 -2.19
CA LEU A 143 3.28 -9.81 -1.19
C LEU A 143 3.92 -9.55 0.19
N VAL A 144 5.26 -9.49 0.29
CA VAL A 144 5.96 -9.19 1.55
C VAL A 144 5.49 -7.87 2.14
N LYS A 145 5.42 -6.82 1.33
CA LYS A 145 4.96 -5.50 1.79
C LYS A 145 3.53 -5.56 2.34
N ILE A 146 2.62 -6.22 1.63
CA ILE A 146 1.22 -6.33 2.02
C ILE A 146 1.07 -7.19 3.28
N LEU A 147 1.74 -8.35 3.36
CA LEU A 147 1.72 -9.18 4.55
C LEU A 147 2.15 -8.39 5.79
N ASN A 148 3.25 -7.64 5.69
CA ASN A 148 3.74 -6.82 6.79
C ASN A 148 2.82 -5.66 7.18
N THR A 149 1.81 -5.33 6.39
CA THR A 149 0.84 -4.29 6.73
C THR A 149 -0.22 -4.77 7.72
N PHE A 150 -0.70 -6.00 7.60
CA PHE A 150 -1.84 -6.46 8.38
C PHE A 150 -1.72 -7.87 8.97
N VAL A 151 -0.69 -8.65 8.61
CA VAL A 151 -0.46 -10.00 9.14
C VAL A 151 0.72 -9.98 10.08
N THR A 152 0.58 -10.55 11.28
CA THR A 152 1.72 -10.80 12.18
C THR A 152 2.56 -11.96 11.66
N TYR A 153 3.82 -12.06 12.10
CA TYR A 153 4.67 -13.19 11.73
C TYR A 153 4.04 -14.54 12.17
N GLU A 154 3.43 -14.57 13.34
CA GLU A 154 2.77 -15.76 13.88
C GLU A 154 1.55 -16.18 13.05
N GLU A 155 0.69 -15.23 12.69
CA GLU A 155 -0.45 -15.47 11.79
C GLU A 155 0.01 -15.99 10.42
N PHE A 156 1.09 -15.41 9.87
CA PHE A 156 1.69 -15.88 8.62
C PHE A 156 2.11 -17.35 8.72
N ILE A 157 2.86 -17.75 9.79
CA ILE A 157 3.27 -19.12 10.02
C ILE A 157 2.07 -20.06 10.14
N ASN A 158 1.03 -19.66 10.87
CA ASN A 158 -0.17 -20.47 11.02
C ASN A 158 -0.89 -20.68 9.68
N CYS A 159 -0.97 -19.65 8.85
CA CYS A 159 -1.53 -19.78 7.49
C CYS A 159 -0.73 -20.75 6.62
N VAL A 160 0.61 -20.68 6.67
CA VAL A 160 1.48 -21.56 5.87
C VAL A 160 1.37 -23.01 6.32
N LYS A 161 1.43 -23.28 7.62
CA LYS A 161 1.25 -24.63 8.18
C LYS A 161 -0.09 -25.26 7.80
N ALA A 162 -1.16 -24.45 7.78
CA ALA A 162 -2.48 -24.91 7.39
C ALA A 162 -2.56 -25.27 5.89
N ILE A 163 -1.70 -24.70 5.03
CA ILE A 163 -1.60 -25.07 3.62
C ILE A 163 -0.89 -26.43 3.48
N GLU A 164 0.16 -26.66 4.25
CA GLU A 164 0.94 -27.91 4.21
C GLU A 164 0.16 -29.12 4.72
N GLN A 165 -0.81 -28.93 5.58
CA GLN A 165 -1.69 -30.02 6.08
C GLN A 165 -2.79 -30.41 5.09
N CYS A 166 -3.00 -29.64 4.03
CA CYS A 166 -4.02 -29.91 3.01
C CYS A 166 -3.43 -30.51 1.72
N GLU A 167 -2.10 -30.69 1.65
CA GLU A 167 -1.40 -31.43 0.57
C GLU A 167 -1.27 -32.92 0.94
#